data_31ce4b175774c154af0c6c058ea2cd61
#
_entry.id   31ce4b175774c154af0c6c058ea2cd61
#
_cell.length_a   1.000
_cell.length_b   1.000
_cell.length_c   1.000
_cell.angle_alpha   90.00
_cell.angle_beta   90.00
_cell.angle_gamma   90.00
#
_symmetry.space_group_name_H-M   'P 1'
#
loop_
_entity.id
_entity.type
_entity.pdbx_description
1 polymer ?
#
loop_
_entity_poly.entity_id
_entity_poly.type
_entity_poly.pdbx_seq_one_letter_code
_entity_poly.pdbx_strand_id
1 'polypeptide(L)'
;VKFIITTSRKPPNRVRSFAKDVAFIFATKPLTRGKLSLEELIERLNNDDKLLIIDCIKGNPSRIRVIDNKGKVAQILLKGVKLIREMKEKPAFKNNIPVVLNENEFSEKFSKILGLKLVKSIEEANKDHYVIKFVNEQDLFSLYLVDPENKKMFGKFFTIRKIIE
;
A
#
# COMPACT_ATOMS: atom_id res chain seq x y z
N VAL A 1 -9.69 11.24 -3.18
CA VAL A 1 -9.32 9.84 -3.40
C VAL A 1 -9.49 9.04 -2.12
N LYS A 2 -10.17 7.93 -2.23
CA LYS A 2 -10.40 7.02 -1.12
C LYS A 2 -9.83 5.64 -1.46
N PHE A 3 -9.28 4.97 -0.46
CA PHE A 3 -8.84 3.59 -0.61
C PHE A 3 -9.75 2.67 0.19
N ILE A 4 -10.21 1.60 -0.45
CA ILE A 4 -10.86 0.49 0.22
C ILE A 4 -9.84 -0.63 0.24
N ILE A 5 -9.49 -1.12 1.44
CA ILE A 5 -8.47 -2.14 1.62
C ILE A 5 -9.11 -3.35 2.27
N THR A 6 -9.02 -4.48 1.59
CA THR A 6 -9.59 -5.73 2.08
C THR A 6 -8.70 -6.92 1.66
N THR A 7 -9.18 -8.11 1.91
CA THR A 7 -8.48 -9.36 1.61
C THR A 7 -9.31 -10.22 0.67
N SER A 8 -8.72 -11.28 0.14
CA SER A 8 -9.49 -12.39 -0.41
C SER A 8 -10.29 -13.04 0.72
N ARG A 9 -11.25 -13.87 0.36
CA ARG A 9 -12.15 -14.51 1.35
C ARG A 9 -11.40 -15.45 2.29
N LYS A 10 -11.83 -15.54 3.54
CA LYS A 10 -11.29 -16.41 4.60
C LYS A 10 -9.77 -16.20 4.79
N PRO A 11 -9.33 -14.99 5.07
CA PRO A 11 -7.90 -14.72 5.21
C PRO A 11 -7.34 -15.31 6.51
N PRO A 12 -6.10 -15.83 6.48
CA PRO A 12 -5.38 -16.18 7.72
C PRO A 12 -5.06 -14.92 8.53
N ASN A 13 -4.72 -15.11 9.81
CA ASN A 13 -4.42 -14.00 10.73
C ASN A 13 -3.31 -13.08 10.23
N ARG A 14 -2.25 -13.63 9.65
CA ARG A 14 -1.13 -12.81 9.16
C ARG A 14 -1.58 -11.90 8.01
N VAL A 15 -2.47 -12.38 7.15
CA VAL A 15 -3.02 -11.60 6.03
C VAL A 15 -3.92 -10.49 6.56
N ARG A 16 -4.74 -10.76 7.57
CA ARG A 16 -5.57 -9.73 8.22
C ARG A 16 -4.70 -8.64 8.85
N SER A 17 -3.62 -9.04 9.53
CA SER A 17 -2.68 -8.09 10.13
C SER A 17 -2.00 -7.23 9.07
N PHE A 18 -1.61 -7.84 7.96
CA PHE A 18 -1.01 -7.10 6.85
C PHE A 18 -2.01 -6.11 6.22
N ALA A 19 -3.28 -6.51 6.10
CA ALA A 19 -4.33 -5.61 5.60
C ALA A 19 -4.48 -4.38 6.50
N LYS A 20 -4.38 -4.54 7.82
CA LYS A 20 -4.38 -3.41 8.76
C LYS A 20 -3.19 -2.49 8.52
N ASP A 21 -2.03 -3.06 8.25
CA ASP A 21 -0.81 -2.29 8.01
C ASP A 21 -0.87 -1.53 6.69
N VAL A 22 -1.39 -2.17 5.64
CA VAL A 22 -1.62 -1.49 4.35
C VAL A 22 -2.63 -0.35 4.52
N ALA A 23 -3.71 -0.60 5.25
CA ALA A 23 -4.70 0.44 5.55
C ALA A 23 -4.08 1.60 6.32
N PHE A 24 -3.20 1.31 7.28
CA PHE A 24 -2.44 2.31 8.01
C PHE A 24 -1.63 3.21 7.08
N ILE A 25 -0.92 2.62 6.11
CA ILE A 25 -0.13 3.36 5.12
C ILE A 25 -1.02 4.32 4.33
N PHE A 26 -2.22 3.88 3.95
CA PHE A 26 -3.15 4.67 3.13
C PHE A 26 -4.17 5.47 3.95
N ALA A 27 -3.90 5.67 5.24
CA ALA A 27 -4.69 6.53 6.13
C ALA A 27 -6.15 6.11 6.26
N THR A 28 -6.41 4.81 6.29
CA THR A 28 -7.76 4.26 6.39
C THR A 28 -7.78 3.03 7.31
N LYS A 29 -8.96 2.43 7.45
CA LYS A 29 -9.15 1.18 8.18
C LYS A 29 -9.47 0.07 7.19
N PRO A 30 -9.05 -1.18 7.46
CA PRO A 30 -9.37 -2.28 6.56
C PRO A 30 -10.86 -2.60 6.61
N LEU A 31 -11.40 -3.01 5.47
CA LEU A 31 -12.76 -3.51 5.35
C LEU A 31 -12.71 -5.03 5.48
N THR A 32 -13.52 -5.59 6.38
CA THR A 32 -13.65 -7.04 6.49
C THR A 32 -14.32 -7.58 5.22
N ARG A 33 -13.66 -8.51 4.54
CA ARG A 33 -14.18 -9.05 3.27
C ARG A 33 -15.54 -9.73 3.46
N GLY A 34 -15.66 -10.62 4.41
CA GLY A 34 -16.89 -11.37 4.62
C GLY A 34 -17.35 -12.05 3.34
N LYS A 35 -18.63 -11.89 3.00
CA LYS A 35 -19.26 -12.47 1.81
C LYS A 35 -19.35 -11.50 0.64
N LEU A 36 -18.76 -10.31 0.74
CA LEU A 36 -18.83 -9.32 -0.32
C LEU A 36 -18.18 -9.84 -1.61
N SER A 37 -18.88 -9.67 -2.73
CA SER A 37 -18.34 -10.01 -4.04
C SER A 37 -17.42 -8.91 -4.55
N LEU A 38 -16.63 -9.22 -5.57
CA LEU A 38 -15.78 -8.23 -6.21
C LEU A 38 -16.63 -7.09 -6.81
N GLU A 39 -17.74 -7.43 -7.44
CA GLU A 39 -18.65 -6.46 -8.03
C GLU A 39 -19.22 -5.50 -6.98
N GLU A 40 -19.65 -6.04 -5.83
CA GLU A 40 -20.15 -5.23 -4.73
C GLU A 40 -19.09 -4.27 -4.19
N LEU A 41 -17.83 -4.72 -4.14
CA LEU A 41 -16.73 -3.87 -3.70
C LEU A 41 -16.45 -2.74 -4.72
N ILE A 42 -16.44 -3.07 -6.00
CA ILE A 42 -16.20 -2.08 -7.07
C ILE A 42 -17.31 -1.02 -7.09
N GLU A 43 -18.56 -1.41 -6.85
CA GLU A 43 -19.69 -0.48 -6.81
C GLU A 43 -19.55 0.59 -5.72
N ARG A 44 -18.75 0.33 -4.69
CA ARG A 44 -18.49 1.29 -3.61
C ARG A 44 -17.48 2.36 -3.99
N LEU A 45 -16.82 2.20 -5.14
CA LEU A 45 -15.77 3.13 -5.57
C LEU A 45 -16.37 4.29 -6.34
N ASN A 46 -15.95 5.51 -5.98
CA ASN A 46 -16.19 6.70 -6.78
C ASN A 46 -15.02 6.91 -7.73
N ASN A 47 -15.07 7.96 -8.54
CA ASN A 47 -13.96 8.32 -9.43
C ASN A 47 -12.68 8.53 -8.60
N ASP A 48 -11.57 8.02 -9.10
CA ASP A 48 -10.24 8.09 -8.48
C ASP A 48 -10.06 7.26 -7.22
N ASP A 49 -11.12 6.62 -6.72
CA ASP A 49 -10.98 5.67 -5.62
C ASP A 49 -10.31 4.40 -6.12
N LYS A 50 -9.62 3.70 -5.20
CA LYS A 50 -8.97 2.43 -5.51
C LYS A 50 -9.36 1.37 -4.49
N LEU A 51 -9.55 0.17 -5.00
CA LEU A 51 -9.77 -1.02 -4.18
C LEU A 51 -8.48 -1.82 -4.17
N LEU A 52 -7.96 -2.11 -2.98
CA LEU A 52 -6.78 -2.94 -2.80
C LEU A 52 -7.21 -4.25 -2.15
N ILE A 53 -6.96 -5.35 -2.86
CA ILE A 53 -7.27 -6.69 -2.34
C ILE A 53 -5.97 -7.45 -2.12
N ILE A 54 -5.75 -7.89 -0.90
CA ILE A 54 -4.57 -8.65 -0.52
C ILE A 54 -4.87 -10.13 -0.67
N ASP A 55 -4.12 -10.78 -1.56
CA ASP A 55 -4.19 -12.23 -1.76
C ASP A 55 -3.03 -12.90 -1.04
N CYS A 56 -3.19 -14.19 -0.74
CA CYS A 56 -2.17 -14.94 -0.03
C CYS A 56 -1.88 -16.28 -0.69
N ILE A 57 -0.68 -16.79 -0.41
CA ILE A 57 -0.26 -18.14 -0.76
C ILE A 57 0.33 -18.76 0.51
N LYS A 58 -0.17 -19.94 0.89
CA LYS A 58 0.31 -20.67 2.07
C LYS A 58 0.34 -19.79 3.34
N GLY A 59 -0.71 -18.98 3.51
CA GLY A 59 -0.85 -18.15 4.71
C GLY A 59 -0.09 -16.84 4.70
N ASN A 60 0.68 -16.54 3.64
CA ASN A 60 1.47 -15.31 3.54
C ASN A 60 0.93 -14.40 2.45
N PRO A 61 0.92 -13.07 2.67
CA PRO A 61 0.55 -12.14 1.62
C PRO A 61 1.45 -12.30 0.39
N SER A 62 0.85 -12.44 -0.79
CA SER A 62 1.58 -12.72 -2.02
C SER A 62 1.42 -11.64 -3.08
N ARG A 63 0.30 -10.92 -3.06
CA ARG A 63 0.08 -9.82 -4.00
C ARG A 63 -0.99 -8.87 -3.49
N ILE A 64 -0.93 -7.65 -4.02
CA ILE A 64 -2.00 -6.66 -3.84
C ILE A 64 -2.58 -6.39 -5.22
N ARG A 65 -3.87 -6.66 -5.39
CA ARG A 65 -4.59 -6.25 -6.60
C ARG A 65 -5.10 -4.84 -6.40
N VAL A 66 -4.79 -3.95 -7.33
CA VAL A 66 -5.26 -2.56 -7.32
C VAL A 66 -6.31 -2.42 -8.40
N ILE A 67 -7.53 -2.12 -8.00
CA ILE A 67 -8.69 -2.12 -8.90
C ILE A 67 -9.35 -0.74 -8.89
N ASP A 68 -9.57 -0.17 -10.06
CA ASP A 68 -10.25 1.11 -10.19
C ASP A 68 -11.78 0.95 -10.31
N ASN A 69 -12.50 2.06 -10.36
CA ASN A 69 -13.96 2.03 -10.41
C ASN A 69 -14.54 1.49 -11.73
N LYS A 70 -13.70 1.29 -12.73
CA LYS A 70 -14.08 0.68 -14.01
C LYS A 70 -13.73 -0.80 -14.07
N GLY A 71 -13.15 -1.33 -12.98
CA GLY A 71 -12.76 -2.73 -12.91
C GLY A 71 -11.40 -3.04 -13.50
N LYS A 72 -10.62 -2.01 -13.90
CA LYS A 72 -9.25 -2.24 -14.39
C LYS A 72 -8.36 -2.67 -13.23
N VAL A 73 -7.57 -3.72 -13.43
CA VAL A 73 -6.74 -4.33 -12.40
C VAL A 73 -5.26 -4.17 -12.72
N ALA A 74 -4.50 -3.70 -11.72
CA ALA A 74 -3.05 -3.82 -11.69
C ALA A 74 -2.67 -4.75 -10.55
N GLN A 75 -1.52 -5.39 -10.61
CA GLN A 75 -1.05 -6.32 -9.59
C GLN A 75 0.31 -5.91 -9.07
N ILE A 76 0.45 -5.88 -7.74
CA ILE A 76 1.72 -5.69 -7.05
C ILE A 76 2.12 -7.04 -6.48
N LEU A 77 3.14 -7.68 -7.05
CA LEU A 77 3.60 -8.99 -6.60
C LEU A 77 4.62 -8.82 -5.48
N LEU A 78 4.38 -9.49 -4.36
CA LEU A 78 5.17 -9.34 -3.14
C LEU A 78 6.19 -10.48 -3.00
N LYS A 79 7.39 -10.13 -2.57
CA LYS A 79 8.41 -11.10 -2.16
C LYS A 79 8.24 -11.46 -0.68
N GLY A 80 7.91 -10.48 0.14
CA GLY A 80 7.76 -10.68 1.57
C GLY A 80 7.18 -9.46 2.24
N VAL A 81 6.69 -9.65 3.45
CA VAL A 81 6.10 -8.58 4.26
C VAL A 81 6.68 -8.60 5.67
N LYS A 82 6.71 -7.43 6.31
CA LYS A 82 7.04 -7.30 7.71
C LYS A 82 5.91 -6.50 8.37
N LEU A 83 5.31 -7.06 9.39
CA LEU A 83 4.20 -6.41 10.08
C LEU A 83 4.71 -5.28 10.97
N ILE A 84 3.88 -4.25 11.14
CA ILE A 84 4.23 -3.12 12.03
C ILE A 84 4.55 -3.62 13.44
N ARG A 85 3.77 -4.60 13.94
CA ARG A 85 4.02 -5.16 15.29
C ARG A 85 5.38 -5.83 15.41
N GLU A 86 5.99 -6.22 14.29
CA GLU A 86 7.32 -6.85 14.26
C GLU A 86 8.46 -5.83 14.14
N MET A 87 8.12 -4.55 13.94
CA MET A 87 9.11 -3.50 13.80
C MET A 87 9.62 -3.00 15.15
N LYS A 88 10.91 -2.66 15.19
CA LYS A 88 11.56 -2.13 16.38
C LYS A 88 11.00 -0.76 16.73
N GLU A 89 10.90 0.10 15.73
CA GLU A 89 10.27 1.41 15.86
C GLU A 89 8.99 1.43 15.02
N LYS A 90 7.90 1.84 15.65
CA LYS A 90 6.59 1.86 15.00
C LYS A 90 6.21 3.28 14.63
N PRO A 91 5.74 3.51 13.38
CA PRO A 91 5.27 4.83 12.98
C PRO A 91 3.96 5.18 13.68
N ALA A 92 3.74 6.48 13.91
CA ALA A 92 2.46 6.98 14.37
C ALA A 92 1.49 7.08 13.20
N PHE A 93 0.20 6.89 13.45
CA PHE A 93 -0.81 7.03 12.41
C PHE A 93 -0.91 8.47 11.94
N LYS A 94 -0.94 8.68 10.62
CA LYS A 94 -1.25 9.97 10.01
C LYS A 94 -2.54 9.86 9.22
N ASN A 95 -3.38 10.86 9.34
CA ASN A 95 -4.73 10.86 8.78
C ASN A 95 -4.79 11.35 7.33
N ASN A 96 -3.67 11.39 6.64
CA ASN A 96 -3.58 11.83 5.25
C ASN A 96 -2.92 10.77 4.38
N ILE A 97 -3.40 10.67 3.15
CA ILE A 97 -2.87 9.73 2.16
C ILE A 97 -1.40 10.09 1.89
N PRO A 98 -0.50 9.10 1.83
CA PRO A 98 0.91 9.38 1.62
C PRO A 98 1.20 9.87 0.21
N VAL A 99 2.34 10.53 0.06
CA VAL A 99 2.90 10.91 -1.24
C VAL A 99 4.09 9.99 -1.55
N VAL A 100 4.51 9.93 -2.79
CA VAL A 100 5.59 9.04 -3.23
C VAL A 100 6.81 9.86 -3.65
N LEU A 101 7.97 9.50 -3.13
CA LEU A 101 9.23 10.14 -3.52
C LEU A 101 9.62 9.64 -4.92
N ASN A 102 9.74 10.58 -5.86
CA ASN A 102 10.05 10.27 -7.25
C ASN A 102 11.56 10.12 -7.45
N GLU A 103 12.06 8.90 -7.38
CA GLU A 103 13.49 8.60 -7.53
C GLU A 103 13.81 7.75 -8.76
N ASN A 104 12.82 7.08 -9.35
CA ASN A 104 13.02 6.17 -10.46
C ASN A 104 11.70 5.83 -11.16
N GLU A 105 11.78 5.05 -12.23
CA GLU A 105 10.60 4.61 -12.98
C GLU A 105 9.64 3.77 -12.14
N PHE A 106 10.17 3.00 -11.19
CA PHE A 106 9.35 2.17 -10.31
C PHE A 106 8.43 3.04 -9.43
N SER A 107 8.97 4.11 -8.84
CA SER A 107 8.17 5.01 -8.01
C SER A 107 7.10 5.72 -8.84
N GLU A 108 7.40 6.08 -10.09
CA GLU A 108 6.41 6.66 -11.01
C GLU A 108 5.29 5.67 -11.32
N LYS A 109 5.63 4.43 -11.62
CA LYS A 109 4.66 3.38 -11.93
C LYS A 109 3.76 3.08 -10.74
N PHE A 110 4.35 2.94 -9.56
CA PHE A 110 3.61 2.72 -8.33
C PHE A 110 2.63 3.87 -8.04
N SER A 111 3.12 5.10 -8.15
CA SER A 111 2.29 6.29 -7.97
C SER A 111 1.11 6.32 -8.95
N LYS A 112 1.38 6.01 -10.20
CA LYS A 112 0.36 6.03 -11.26
C LYS A 112 -0.77 5.03 -11.01
N ILE A 113 -0.45 3.78 -10.68
CA ILE A 113 -1.48 2.77 -10.48
C ILE A 113 -2.33 3.03 -9.25
N LEU A 114 -1.78 3.72 -8.26
CA LEU A 114 -2.49 4.04 -7.01
C LEU A 114 -3.07 5.46 -6.99
N GLY A 115 -2.76 6.28 -7.99
CA GLY A 115 -3.24 7.65 -8.02
C GLY A 115 -2.63 8.53 -6.92
N LEU A 116 -1.40 8.26 -6.53
CA LEU A 116 -0.70 9.02 -5.49
C LEU A 116 0.12 10.15 -6.09
N LYS A 117 0.25 11.24 -5.33
CA LYS A 117 1.06 12.37 -5.74
C LYS A 117 2.54 12.05 -5.63
N LEU A 118 3.33 12.46 -6.64
CA LEU A 118 4.78 12.39 -6.61
C LEU A 118 5.38 13.67 -6.04
N VAL A 119 6.44 13.54 -5.25
CA VAL A 119 7.24 14.66 -4.77
C VAL A 119 8.70 14.43 -5.17
N LYS A 120 9.42 15.52 -5.42
CA LYS A 120 10.83 15.45 -5.86
C LYS A 120 11.78 15.29 -4.70
N SER A 121 11.38 15.74 -3.51
CA SER A 121 12.20 15.66 -2.30
C SER A 121 11.29 15.48 -1.09
N ILE A 122 11.87 15.01 0.02
CA ILE A 122 11.13 14.84 1.27
C ILE A 122 10.63 16.19 1.79
N GLU A 123 11.44 17.25 1.61
CA GLU A 123 11.11 18.60 2.05
C GLU A 123 9.89 19.19 1.33
N GLU A 124 9.59 18.69 0.13
CA GLU A 124 8.43 19.12 -0.65
C GLU A 124 7.11 18.59 -0.05
N ALA A 125 7.18 17.55 0.76
CA ALA A 125 5.99 16.95 1.37
C ALA A 125 5.54 17.73 2.60
N ASN A 126 4.21 17.87 2.76
CA ASN A 126 3.64 18.42 3.97
C ASN A 126 3.87 17.44 5.14
N LYS A 127 4.20 17.98 6.31
CA LYS A 127 4.48 17.18 7.51
C LYS A 127 3.35 16.24 7.95
N ASP A 128 2.12 16.50 7.48
CA ASP A 128 0.96 15.68 7.82
C ASP A 128 0.80 14.44 6.96
N HIS A 129 1.68 14.26 5.97
CA HIS A 129 1.71 13.11 5.09
C HIS A 129 3.01 12.33 5.27
N TYR A 130 2.93 11.02 5.24
CA TYR A 130 4.14 10.21 5.06
C TYR A 130 4.60 10.27 3.62
N VAL A 131 5.88 10.06 3.42
CA VAL A 131 6.48 9.91 2.09
C VAL A 131 6.84 8.45 1.91
N ILE A 132 6.31 7.83 0.86
CA ILE A 132 6.70 6.47 0.49
C ILE A 132 8.03 6.56 -0.24
N LYS A 133 9.02 5.83 0.25
CA LYS A 133 10.35 5.71 -0.35
C LYS A 133 10.62 4.25 -0.67
N PHE A 134 11.09 3.99 -1.89
CA PHE A 134 11.50 2.65 -2.28
C PHE A 134 13.02 2.51 -2.24
N VAL A 135 13.48 1.42 -1.64
CA VAL A 135 14.89 1.05 -1.65
C VAL A 135 15.04 -0.15 -2.58
N ASN A 136 15.89 0.00 -3.59
CA ASN A 136 16.17 -1.05 -4.57
C ASN A 136 17.32 -1.92 -4.10
N GLU A 137 17.07 -3.23 -3.98
CA GLU A 137 18.09 -4.24 -3.69
C GLU A 137 17.89 -5.41 -4.66
N GLN A 138 18.85 -5.63 -5.57
CA GLN A 138 18.82 -6.79 -6.48
C GLN A 138 17.50 -6.96 -7.23
N ASP A 139 17.05 -5.88 -7.87
CA ASP A 139 15.80 -5.84 -8.66
C ASP A 139 14.51 -5.98 -7.84
N LEU A 140 14.62 -5.93 -6.51
CA LEU A 140 13.48 -5.88 -5.60
C LEU A 140 13.36 -4.49 -5.03
N PHE A 141 12.13 -4.04 -4.80
CA PHE A 141 11.86 -2.72 -4.23
C PHE A 141 11.16 -2.87 -2.89
N SER A 142 11.79 -2.35 -1.85
CA SER A 142 11.22 -2.37 -0.49
C SER A 142 10.60 -1.02 -0.17
N LEU A 143 9.38 -1.05 0.35
CA LEU A 143 8.63 0.15 0.70
C LEU A 143 8.92 0.58 2.13
N TYR A 144 9.33 1.83 2.28
CA TYR A 144 9.53 2.49 3.57
C TYR A 144 8.64 3.71 3.66
N LEU A 145 8.31 4.13 4.87
CA LEU A 145 7.67 5.42 5.13
C LEU A 145 8.69 6.36 5.73
N VAL A 146 8.75 7.58 5.22
CA VAL A 146 9.59 8.64 5.78
C VAL A 146 8.69 9.72 6.34
N ASP A 147 8.93 10.11 7.58
CA ASP A 147 8.24 11.25 8.19
C ASP A 147 8.96 12.53 7.74
N PRO A 148 8.30 13.41 6.97
CA PRO A 148 8.96 14.60 6.47
C PRO A 148 9.33 15.60 7.57
N GLU A 149 8.69 15.55 8.73
CA GLU A 149 8.97 16.46 9.84
C GLU A 149 10.34 16.19 10.46
N ASN A 150 10.64 14.93 10.78
CA ASN A 150 11.90 14.55 11.44
C ASN A 150 12.81 13.69 10.57
N LYS A 151 12.40 13.40 9.35
CA LYS A 151 13.12 12.57 8.37
C LYS A 151 13.36 11.13 8.84
N LYS A 152 12.62 10.69 9.85
CA LYS A 152 12.72 9.33 10.36
C LYS A 152 12.11 8.35 9.36
N MET A 153 12.82 7.25 9.13
CA MET A 153 12.41 6.22 8.16
C MET A 153 11.95 4.97 8.91
N PHE A 154 10.77 4.49 8.53
CA PHE A 154 10.15 3.28 9.11
C PHE A 154 10.02 2.21 8.05
N GLY A 155 10.22 0.99 8.43
CA GLY A 155 10.02 -0.15 7.56
C GLY A 155 11.11 -1.19 7.72
N LYS A 156 11.24 -2.03 6.73
CA LYS A 156 10.45 -2.08 5.47
C LYS A 156 9.09 -2.74 5.74
N PHE A 157 8.05 -2.25 5.10
CA PHE A 157 6.71 -2.81 5.23
C PHE A 157 6.51 -4.04 4.35
N PHE A 158 6.94 -3.96 3.11
CA PHE A 158 6.91 -5.08 2.19
C PHE A 158 7.89 -4.86 1.05
N THR A 159 8.25 -5.96 0.40
CA THR A 159 9.17 -5.97 -0.73
C THR A 159 8.42 -6.41 -1.97
N ILE A 160 8.58 -5.65 -3.04
CA ILE A 160 7.87 -5.85 -4.30
C ILE A 160 8.81 -6.48 -5.33
N ARG A 161 8.34 -7.57 -5.95
CA ARG A 161 9.04 -8.21 -7.08
C ARG A 161 8.78 -7.49 -8.38
N LYS A 162 7.51 -7.14 -8.61
CA LYS A 162 7.05 -6.67 -9.91
C LYS A 162 5.68 -6.03 -9.79
N ILE A 163 5.42 -5.06 -10.66
CA ILE A 163 4.10 -4.50 -10.88
C ILE A 163 3.65 -4.91 -12.28
N ILE A 164 2.45 -5.48 -12.37
CA ILE A 164 1.82 -5.88 -13.63
C ILE A 164 0.58 -5.02 -13.86
N GLU A 165 0.54 -4.34 -14.97
CA GLU A 165 -0.62 -3.54 -15.37
C GLU A 165 -1.50 -4.29 -16.35
#